data_b189ac6edfde8f683a29e83e7b4db05c
#
_entry.id   b189ac6edfde8f683a29e83e7b4db05c
#
_cell.length_a   1.000
_cell.length_b   1.000
_cell.length_c   1.000
_cell.angle_alpha   90.00
_cell.angle_beta   90.00
_cell.angle_gamma   90.00
#
_symmetry.space_group_name_H-M   'P 1'
#
loop_
_entity.id
_entity.type
_entity.pdbx_description
1 polymer ?
#
loop_
_entity_poly.entity_id
_entity_poly.type
_entity_poly.pdbx_seq_one_letter_code
_entity_poly.pdbx_strand_id
1 'polypeptide(L)'
;MGEGKRKPTKRFMAVLNHLGLDYTRIQAGKSNENGVVEKGHDTLKTKLNQALIVRASRDFATVEDYSTFVEEVRQRLCCKVAKRFAEERLYLRPLPMCRIPAYTDVQVCVSKWSTIRVSENTYSVSSNLMGYEVTARVHPDIVEVLYRGRIVESFARLHGRGQHDINYHHIIHSLVRKPGAFARYRYREDLFPTITFRRGYDALRKFRGDRADVEYVRIIHLAAMTMESEVDTALQLLLSTGKPFDYAEVKSLVDITPRSEMPHLIPLMPDLHTFDNLLTGGCHVRIENETRALVTN
;
A
#
# COMPACT_ATOMS: atom_id res chain seq x y z
N MET A 1 45.97 5.56 16.56
CA MET A 1 44.79 5.46 15.66
C MET A 1 43.84 4.46 16.26
N GLY A 2 42.77 4.94 16.88
CA GLY A 2 41.82 4.08 17.60
C GLY A 2 41.04 3.20 16.64
N GLU A 3 41.12 1.90 16.84
CA GLU A 3 40.20 0.92 16.23
C GLU A 3 38.80 1.24 16.66
N GLY A 4 38.05 1.93 15.79
CA GLY A 4 36.61 2.14 15.96
C GLY A 4 35.90 0.81 15.83
N LYS A 5 35.79 0.04 16.92
CA LYS A 5 35.00 -1.19 16.96
C LYS A 5 33.55 -0.86 16.63
N ARG A 6 33.13 -1.10 15.39
CA ARG A 6 31.70 -0.95 14.97
C ARG A 6 30.87 -1.83 15.87
N LYS A 7 30.01 -1.22 16.69
CA LYS A 7 29.06 -1.97 17.53
C LYS A 7 27.89 -2.48 16.67
N PRO A 8 27.39 -3.70 16.91
CA PRO A 8 26.19 -4.18 16.22
C PRO A 8 25.00 -3.29 16.56
N THR A 9 24.07 -3.17 15.61
CA THR A 9 22.85 -2.38 15.85
C THR A 9 21.94 -3.08 16.86
N LYS A 10 21.13 -2.31 17.60
CA LYS A 10 20.18 -2.87 18.57
C LYS A 10 19.23 -3.89 17.92
N ARG A 11 18.80 -3.61 16.67
CA ARG A 11 17.91 -4.51 15.92
C ARG A 11 18.58 -5.84 15.57
N PHE A 12 19.85 -5.81 15.14
CA PHE A 12 20.63 -7.02 14.89
C PHE A 12 20.77 -7.87 16.15
N MET A 13 21.11 -7.25 17.28
CA MET A 13 21.20 -7.96 18.56
C MET A 13 19.85 -8.56 19.00
N ALA A 14 18.74 -7.83 18.78
CA ALA A 14 17.42 -8.36 19.08
C ALA A 14 17.08 -9.61 18.25
N VAL A 15 17.47 -9.64 16.96
CA VAL A 15 17.29 -10.82 16.10
C VAL A 15 18.12 -12.00 16.61
N LEU A 16 19.39 -11.77 16.94
CA LEU A 16 20.27 -12.83 17.45
C LEU A 16 19.74 -13.41 18.77
N ASN A 17 19.38 -12.55 19.71
CA ASN A 17 18.83 -12.97 20.99
C ASN A 17 17.52 -13.76 20.83
N HIS A 18 16.63 -13.31 19.92
CA HIS A 18 15.37 -13.99 19.64
C HIS A 18 15.59 -15.41 19.07
N LEU A 19 16.55 -15.53 18.15
CA LEU A 19 16.87 -16.82 17.53
C LEU A 19 17.84 -17.67 18.37
N GLY A 20 18.37 -17.13 19.45
CA GLY A 20 19.39 -17.80 20.28
C GLY A 20 20.66 -18.06 19.48
N LEU A 21 21.09 -17.11 18.64
CA LEU A 21 22.28 -17.22 17.80
C LEU A 21 23.43 -16.40 18.35
N ASP A 22 24.63 -16.96 18.28
CA ASP A 22 25.87 -16.24 18.46
C ASP A 22 26.35 -15.64 17.14
N TYR A 23 27.20 -14.64 17.22
CA TYR A 23 27.81 -14.04 16.03
C TYR A 23 29.31 -13.86 16.18
N THR A 24 30.00 -14.02 15.07
CA THR A 24 31.41 -13.68 14.94
C THR A 24 31.58 -12.50 14.02
N ARG A 25 32.63 -11.75 14.21
CA ARG A 25 32.97 -10.60 13.36
C ARG A 25 34.09 -10.96 12.43
N ILE A 26 33.93 -10.60 11.19
CA ILE A 26 35.01 -10.63 10.21
C ILE A 26 35.97 -9.48 10.48
N GLN A 27 37.26 -9.73 10.37
CA GLN A 27 38.27 -8.70 10.49
C GLN A 27 38.19 -7.74 9.28
N ALA A 28 38.31 -6.44 9.55
CA ALA A 28 38.33 -5.45 8.47
C ALA A 28 39.48 -5.72 7.48
N GLY A 29 39.16 -5.80 6.18
CA GLY A 29 40.13 -6.08 5.13
C GLY A 29 40.42 -7.57 4.84
N LYS A 30 39.81 -8.51 5.58
CA LYS A 30 39.96 -9.95 5.35
C LYS A 30 38.69 -10.52 4.66
N SER A 31 38.55 -10.32 3.36
CA SER A 31 37.43 -10.82 2.58
C SER A 31 37.38 -12.36 2.52
N ASN A 32 38.53 -13.03 2.66
CA ASN A 32 38.61 -14.50 2.63
C ASN A 32 37.83 -15.19 3.77
N GLU A 33 37.53 -14.49 4.86
CA GLU A 33 36.73 -15.03 5.96
C GLU A 33 35.25 -15.26 5.55
N ASN A 34 34.79 -14.68 4.44
CA ASN A 34 33.44 -14.83 3.85
C ASN A 34 33.41 -15.65 2.56
N GLY A 35 34.51 -16.30 2.19
CA GLY A 35 34.68 -16.96 0.89
C GLY A 35 33.54 -17.91 0.51
N VAL A 36 32.94 -18.64 1.48
CA VAL A 36 31.81 -19.56 1.21
C VAL A 36 30.56 -18.79 0.78
N VAL A 37 30.23 -17.68 1.45
CA VAL A 37 29.06 -16.87 1.12
C VAL A 37 29.27 -16.14 -0.20
N GLU A 38 30.46 -15.57 -0.42
CA GLU A 38 30.83 -14.92 -1.68
C GLU A 38 30.74 -15.88 -2.87
N LYS A 39 31.25 -17.11 -2.71
CA LYS A 39 31.13 -18.16 -3.73
C LYS A 39 29.70 -18.56 -4.01
N GLY A 40 28.86 -18.62 -2.98
CA GLY A 40 27.41 -18.88 -3.13
C GLY A 40 26.73 -17.79 -3.93
N HIS A 41 27.00 -16.52 -3.62
CA HIS A 41 26.47 -15.38 -4.39
C HIS A 41 26.94 -15.35 -5.83
N ASP A 42 28.23 -15.65 -6.07
CA ASP A 42 28.79 -15.71 -7.42
C ASP A 42 28.12 -16.83 -8.24
N THR A 43 27.90 -18.00 -7.64
CA THR A 43 27.21 -19.11 -8.26
C THR A 43 25.78 -18.73 -8.65
N LEU A 44 25.03 -18.07 -7.75
CA LEU A 44 23.67 -17.61 -8.03
C LEU A 44 23.64 -16.57 -9.16
N LYS A 45 24.50 -15.55 -9.11
CA LYS A 45 24.60 -14.52 -10.16
C LYS A 45 24.93 -15.14 -11.52
N THR A 46 25.87 -16.09 -11.57
CA THR A 46 26.21 -16.80 -12.80
C THR A 46 25.04 -17.57 -13.37
N LYS A 47 24.27 -18.27 -12.52
CA LYS A 47 23.08 -19.02 -12.95
C LYS A 47 21.93 -18.13 -13.39
N LEU A 48 21.72 -17.00 -12.72
CA LEU A 48 20.76 -15.98 -13.15
C LEU A 48 21.12 -15.42 -14.53
N ASN A 49 22.38 -15.04 -14.74
CA ASN A 49 22.83 -14.56 -16.04
C ASN A 49 22.66 -15.60 -17.15
N GLN A 50 23.00 -16.87 -16.89
CA GLN A 50 22.78 -17.96 -17.84
C GLN A 50 21.29 -18.13 -18.20
N ALA A 51 20.41 -18.08 -17.18
CA ALA A 51 18.96 -18.18 -17.38
C ALA A 51 18.40 -16.98 -18.16
N LEU A 52 18.91 -15.76 -17.93
CA LEU A 52 18.54 -14.58 -18.70
C LEU A 52 18.97 -14.68 -20.18
N ILE A 53 20.15 -15.25 -20.46
CA ILE A 53 20.59 -15.50 -21.84
C ILE A 53 19.66 -16.50 -22.53
N VAL A 54 19.28 -17.59 -21.85
CA VAL A 54 18.33 -18.59 -22.40
C VAL A 54 16.96 -17.98 -22.66
N ARG A 55 16.53 -17.06 -21.77
CA ARG A 55 15.26 -16.31 -21.93
C ARG A 55 15.30 -15.32 -23.10
N ALA A 56 16.49 -14.93 -23.57
CA ALA A 56 16.74 -13.94 -24.62
C ALA A 56 16.23 -12.52 -24.32
N SER A 57 15.81 -12.22 -23.08
CA SER A 57 15.40 -10.88 -22.63
C SER A 57 15.76 -10.67 -21.17
N ARG A 58 16.13 -9.43 -20.83
CA ARG A 58 16.35 -8.97 -19.45
C ARG A 58 15.16 -8.18 -18.88
N ASP A 59 14.19 -7.87 -19.72
CA ASP A 59 13.04 -7.07 -19.33
C ASP A 59 11.92 -7.96 -18.78
N PHE A 60 11.24 -7.48 -17.74
CA PHE A 60 10.10 -8.13 -17.11
C PHE A 60 8.94 -7.14 -17.09
N ALA A 61 7.72 -7.63 -17.29
CA ALA A 61 6.53 -6.79 -17.29
C ALA A 61 6.21 -6.29 -15.87
N THR A 62 6.42 -7.13 -14.86
CA THR A 62 6.14 -6.81 -13.46
C THR A 62 7.30 -7.24 -12.55
N VAL A 63 7.30 -6.73 -11.31
CA VAL A 63 8.24 -7.16 -10.26
C VAL A 63 7.96 -8.60 -9.84
N GLU A 64 6.71 -9.01 -9.88
CA GLU A 64 6.23 -10.37 -9.58
C GLU A 64 6.80 -11.39 -10.57
N ASP A 65 6.81 -11.07 -11.88
CA ASP A 65 7.40 -11.90 -12.92
C ASP A 65 8.90 -12.08 -12.68
N TYR A 66 9.60 -10.99 -12.34
CA TYR A 66 11.02 -11.04 -12.01
C TYR A 66 11.28 -11.91 -10.77
N SER A 67 10.48 -11.73 -9.72
CA SER A 67 10.61 -12.50 -8.49
C SER A 67 10.38 -13.99 -8.72
N THR A 68 9.38 -14.34 -9.52
CA THR A 68 9.09 -15.74 -9.91
C THR A 68 10.26 -16.35 -10.67
N PHE A 69 10.81 -15.63 -11.64
CA PHE A 69 11.98 -16.07 -12.39
C PHE A 69 13.21 -16.33 -11.50
N VAL A 70 13.48 -15.41 -10.57
CA VAL A 70 14.60 -15.57 -9.61
C VAL A 70 14.38 -16.79 -8.74
N GLU A 71 13.15 -17.00 -8.28
CA GLU A 71 12.77 -18.13 -7.42
C GLU A 71 12.93 -19.46 -8.15
N GLU A 72 12.55 -19.56 -9.42
CA GLU A 72 12.77 -20.77 -10.24
C GLU A 72 14.26 -21.11 -10.36
N VAL A 73 15.11 -20.12 -10.61
CA VAL A 73 16.57 -20.34 -10.70
C VAL A 73 17.11 -20.79 -9.34
N ARG A 74 16.65 -20.17 -8.26
CA ARG A 74 17.01 -20.54 -6.89
C ARG A 74 16.61 -21.98 -6.57
N GLN A 75 15.40 -22.41 -6.92
CA GLN A 75 14.89 -23.75 -6.67
C GLN A 75 15.74 -24.80 -7.41
N ARG A 76 16.11 -24.56 -8.67
CA ARG A 76 17.01 -25.46 -9.43
C ARG A 76 18.38 -25.63 -8.75
N LEU A 77 18.90 -24.56 -8.10
CA LEU A 77 20.14 -24.66 -7.32
C LEU A 77 19.93 -25.43 -6.02
N CYS A 78 18.81 -25.16 -5.33
CA CYS A 78 18.49 -25.82 -4.04
C CYS A 78 18.27 -27.33 -4.21
N CYS A 79 17.68 -27.79 -5.33
CA CYS A 79 17.51 -29.22 -5.62
C CYS A 79 18.83 -30.00 -5.55
N LYS A 80 19.94 -29.38 -5.97
CA LYS A 80 21.26 -30.05 -5.93
C LYS A 80 21.79 -30.33 -4.54
N VAL A 81 21.39 -29.54 -3.56
CA VAL A 81 21.83 -29.64 -2.16
C VAL A 81 20.74 -30.17 -1.23
N ALA A 82 19.56 -30.48 -1.78
CA ALA A 82 18.38 -30.88 -1.01
C ALA A 82 18.64 -32.07 -0.08
N LYS A 83 19.37 -33.09 -0.56
CA LYS A 83 19.71 -34.28 0.24
C LYS A 83 20.56 -33.89 1.45
N ARG A 84 21.61 -33.13 1.25
CA ARG A 84 22.49 -32.65 2.34
C ARG A 84 21.76 -31.75 3.31
N PHE A 85 20.89 -30.89 2.80
CA PHE A 85 20.06 -30.02 3.65
C PHE A 85 19.04 -30.82 4.47
N ALA A 86 18.48 -31.91 3.92
CA ALA A 86 17.59 -32.77 4.67
C ALA A 86 18.32 -33.47 5.86
N GLU A 87 19.57 -33.88 5.66
CA GLU A 87 20.43 -34.41 6.73
C GLU A 87 20.72 -33.34 7.79
N GLU A 88 21.13 -32.13 7.38
CA GLU A 88 21.41 -31.02 8.28
C GLU A 88 20.17 -30.58 9.09
N ARG A 89 18.99 -30.62 8.45
CA ARG A 89 17.73 -30.21 9.07
C ARG A 89 17.38 -31.00 10.33
N LEU A 90 17.84 -32.23 10.46
CA LEU A 90 17.64 -33.06 11.66
C LEU A 90 18.35 -32.49 12.90
N TYR A 91 19.39 -31.68 12.70
CA TYR A 91 20.18 -31.06 13.77
C TYR A 91 19.80 -29.59 14.02
N LEU A 92 18.96 -29.01 13.18
CA LEU A 92 18.51 -27.65 13.38
C LEU A 92 17.51 -27.57 14.54
N ARG A 93 17.67 -26.53 15.36
CA ARG A 93 16.70 -26.21 16.42
C ARG A 93 15.38 -25.72 15.83
N PRO A 94 14.25 -25.99 16.46
CA PRO A 94 12.98 -25.42 16.04
C PRO A 94 13.02 -23.88 16.15
N LEU A 95 12.34 -23.20 15.25
CA LEU A 95 12.20 -21.74 15.30
C LEU A 95 11.34 -21.35 16.51
N PRO A 96 11.61 -20.17 17.12
CA PRO A 96 10.76 -19.63 18.18
C PRO A 96 9.30 -19.51 17.71
N MET A 97 8.35 -19.77 18.61
CA MET A 97 6.92 -19.66 18.30
C MET A 97 6.50 -18.24 17.92
N CYS A 98 7.10 -17.22 18.56
CA CYS A 98 6.84 -15.83 18.24
C CYS A 98 7.75 -15.36 17.10
N ARG A 99 7.17 -14.66 16.12
CA ARG A 99 7.94 -14.01 15.05
C ARG A 99 8.41 -12.63 15.50
N ILE A 100 9.60 -12.23 15.08
CA ILE A 100 10.07 -10.87 15.27
C ILE A 100 9.17 -9.93 14.45
N PRO A 101 8.66 -8.83 15.03
CA PRO A 101 7.87 -7.87 14.30
C PRO A 101 8.67 -7.29 13.13
N ALA A 102 8.11 -7.36 11.93
CA ALA A 102 8.73 -6.82 10.70
C ALA A 102 8.46 -5.32 10.52
N TYR A 103 8.18 -4.59 11.61
CA TYR A 103 7.89 -3.16 11.57
C TYR A 103 8.79 -2.37 12.54
N THR A 104 8.77 -1.06 12.40
CA THR A 104 9.41 -0.12 13.32
C THR A 104 8.41 0.95 13.70
N ASP A 105 8.22 1.18 14.99
CA ASP A 105 7.35 2.23 15.49
C ASP A 105 8.16 3.53 15.63
N VAL A 106 7.64 4.63 15.10
CA VAL A 106 8.21 5.98 15.15
C VAL A 106 7.16 6.93 15.70
N GLN A 107 7.50 7.68 16.75
CA GLN A 107 6.62 8.74 17.27
C GLN A 107 6.75 9.98 16.40
N VAL A 108 5.63 10.51 15.93
CA VAL A 108 5.59 11.68 15.06
C VAL A 108 4.44 12.60 15.47
N CYS A 109 4.68 13.92 15.39
CA CYS A 109 3.64 14.91 15.66
C CYS A 109 2.92 15.26 14.36
N VAL A 110 1.59 15.33 14.39
CA VAL A 110 0.77 15.75 13.26
C VAL A 110 0.90 17.26 13.08
N SER A 111 1.34 17.67 11.91
CA SER A 111 1.57 19.07 11.56
C SER A 111 0.25 19.85 11.43
N LYS A 112 0.36 21.21 11.40
CA LYS A 112 -0.77 22.09 11.10
C LYS A 112 -1.39 21.90 9.70
N TRP A 113 -0.72 21.15 8.84
CA TRP A 113 -1.19 20.79 7.49
C TRP A 113 -1.90 19.43 7.44
N SER A 114 -2.22 18.85 8.61
CA SER A 114 -2.80 17.50 8.74
C SER A 114 -1.89 16.44 8.10
N THR A 115 -0.59 16.56 8.29
CA THR A 115 0.40 15.64 7.74
C THR A 115 1.38 15.16 8.78
N ILE A 116 1.89 13.94 8.58
CA ILE A 116 3.01 13.37 9.30
C ILE A 116 4.19 13.16 8.34
N ARG A 117 5.40 13.18 8.88
CA ARG A 117 6.61 12.88 8.11
C ARG A 117 7.23 11.59 8.62
N VAL A 118 7.32 10.59 7.73
CA VAL A 118 7.83 9.26 8.04
C VAL A 118 8.83 8.86 6.96
N SER A 119 10.02 8.42 7.34
CA SER A 119 11.09 7.99 6.41
C SER A 119 11.35 9.01 5.29
N GLU A 120 11.35 10.32 5.62
CA GLU A 120 11.54 11.47 4.71
C GLU A 120 10.39 11.71 3.71
N ASN A 121 9.31 10.94 3.78
CA ASN A 121 8.09 11.10 2.99
C ASN A 121 6.96 11.67 3.86
N THR A 122 5.96 12.26 3.22
CA THR A 122 4.85 12.94 3.88
C THR A 122 3.54 12.22 3.57
N TYR A 123 2.72 11.99 4.60
CA TYR A 123 1.40 11.37 4.48
C TYR A 123 0.37 12.25 5.14
N SER A 124 -0.78 12.43 4.51
CA SER A 124 -1.89 13.15 5.15
C SER A 124 -2.62 12.24 6.14
N VAL A 125 -3.07 12.83 7.24
CA VAL A 125 -3.91 12.16 8.25
C VAL A 125 -5.09 13.03 8.60
N SER A 126 -6.13 12.45 9.21
CA SER A 126 -7.32 13.19 9.59
C SER A 126 -6.98 14.50 10.34
N SER A 127 -7.60 15.60 9.91
CA SER A 127 -7.41 16.94 10.50
C SER A 127 -7.78 17.01 11.98
N ASN A 128 -8.55 16.05 12.49
CA ASN A 128 -8.87 15.94 13.92
C ASN A 128 -7.64 15.59 14.77
N LEU A 129 -6.59 15.09 14.16
CA LEU A 129 -5.33 14.71 14.83
C LEU A 129 -4.28 15.82 14.81
N MET A 130 -4.58 17.00 14.25
CA MET A 130 -3.61 18.12 14.22
C MET A 130 -3.09 18.45 15.61
N GLY A 131 -1.75 18.54 15.76
CA GLY A 131 -1.06 18.84 17.00
C GLY A 131 -0.92 17.66 17.96
N TYR A 132 -1.54 16.52 17.68
CA TYR A 132 -1.36 15.31 18.49
C TYR A 132 -0.13 14.52 18.05
N GLU A 133 0.44 13.79 19.01
CA GLU A 133 1.46 12.81 18.75
C GLU A 133 0.82 11.47 18.39
N VAL A 134 1.27 10.86 17.30
CA VAL A 134 0.79 9.58 16.80
C VAL A 134 1.98 8.63 16.59
N THR A 135 1.71 7.34 16.64
CA THR A 135 2.73 6.33 16.33
C THR A 135 2.60 5.90 14.89
N ALA A 136 3.63 6.16 14.09
CA ALA A 136 3.73 5.62 12.74
C ALA A 136 4.44 4.27 12.78
N ARG A 137 3.74 3.22 12.44
CA ARG A 137 4.25 1.85 12.33
C ARG A 137 4.66 1.59 10.90
N VAL A 138 5.96 1.53 10.68
CA VAL A 138 6.57 1.41 9.35
C VAL A 138 6.87 -0.05 9.05
N HIS A 139 6.11 -0.63 8.14
CA HIS A 139 6.35 -1.94 7.54
C HIS A 139 7.19 -1.81 6.25
N PRO A 140 7.61 -2.92 5.61
CA PRO A 140 8.26 -2.86 4.30
C PRO A 140 7.43 -2.16 3.23
N ASP A 141 6.13 -2.46 3.14
CA ASP A 141 5.24 -2.05 2.05
C ASP A 141 4.11 -1.11 2.47
N ILE A 142 3.83 -0.99 3.78
CA ILE A 142 2.77 -0.15 4.31
C ILE A 142 3.25 0.70 5.48
N VAL A 143 2.55 1.81 5.73
CA VAL A 143 2.70 2.64 6.92
C VAL A 143 1.34 2.73 7.60
N GLU A 144 1.25 2.25 8.83
CA GLU A 144 0.07 2.36 9.66
C GLU A 144 0.24 3.52 10.66
N VAL A 145 -0.80 4.29 10.85
CA VAL A 145 -0.83 5.37 11.84
C VAL A 145 -1.71 4.95 13.00
N LEU A 146 -1.13 4.92 14.18
CA LEU A 146 -1.82 4.55 15.41
C LEU A 146 -2.01 5.77 16.32
N TYR A 147 -3.23 5.94 16.78
CA TYR A 147 -3.56 6.90 17.83
C TYR A 147 -4.21 6.19 19.02
N ARG A 148 -3.65 6.37 20.22
CA ARG A 148 -4.07 5.66 21.44
C ARG A 148 -4.18 4.14 21.29
N GLY A 149 -3.21 3.54 20.56
CA GLY A 149 -3.13 2.10 20.35
C GLY A 149 -4.10 1.54 19.28
N ARG A 150 -4.88 2.37 18.61
CA ARG A 150 -5.77 1.97 17.52
C ARG A 150 -5.22 2.46 16.19
N ILE A 151 -5.26 1.62 15.16
CA ILE A 151 -4.94 2.02 13.79
C ILE A 151 -6.05 2.96 13.32
N VAL A 152 -5.67 4.17 12.92
CA VAL A 152 -6.57 5.21 12.41
C VAL A 152 -6.46 5.38 10.91
N GLU A 153 -5.27 5.10 10.34
CA GLU A 153 -5.00 5.21 8.90
C GLU A 153 -3.96 4.16 8.49
N SER A 154 -4.01 3.76 7.21
CA SER A 154 -3.03 2.87 6.60
C SER A 154 -2.74 3.31 5.17
N PHE A 155 -1.47 3.42 4.81
CA PHE A 155 -1.00 3.92 3.52
C PHE A 155 -0.06 2.91 2.86
N ALA A 156 -0.03 2.89 1.54
CA ALA A 156 1.07 2.28 0.82
C ALA A 156 2.37 3.05 1.15
N ARG A 157 3.43 2.34 1.47
CA ARG A 157 4.70 2.98 1.79
C ARG A 157 5.32 3.60 0.55
N LEU A 158 5.57 4.89 0.61
CA LEU A 158 6.34 5.59 -0.43
C LEU A 158 7.82 5.22 -0.32
N HIS A 159 8.39 4.79 -1.42
CA HIS A 159 9.80 4.47 -1.56
C HIS A 159 10.57 5.66 -2.13
N GLY A 160 11.74 5.97 -1.58
CA GLY A 160 12.52 7.15 -1.93
C GLY A 160 12.40 8.26 -0.89
N ARG A 161 12.64 9.51 -1.30
CA ARG A 161 12.69 10.69 -0.41
C ARG A 161 11.91 11.84 -0.98
N GLY A 162 11.28 12.61 -0.09
CA GLY A 162 10.60 13.85 -0.46
C GLY A 162 9.28 13.69 -1.19
N GLN A 163 8.77 12.47 -1.28
CA GLN A 163 7.45 12.19 -1.85
C GLN A 163 6.34 12.51 -0.84
N HIS A 164 5.13 12.69 -1.35
CA HIS A 164 3.95 12.91 -0.50
C HIS A 164 2.74 12.17 -1.06
N ASP A 165 1.89 11.74 -0.14
CA ASP A 165 0.59 11.12 -0.38
C ASP A 165 -0.45 11.90 0.42
N ILE A 166 -1.25 12.69 -0.28
CA ILE A 166 -2.21 13.62 0.31
C ILE A 166 -3.62 13.25 -0.13
N ASN A 167 -4.41 12.78 0.80
CA ASN A 167 -5.82 12.51 0.61
C ASN A 167 -6.64 13.71 1.07
N TYR A 168 -7.39 14.34 0.15
CA TYR A 168 -8.20 15.52 0.45
C TYR A 168 -9.30 15.25 1.48
N HIS A 169 -9.80 14.01 1.60
CA HIS A 169 -10.77 13.62 2.63
C HIS A 169 -10.30 13.88 4.05
N HIS A 170 -8.99 13.78 4.32
CA HIS A 170 -8.42 14.07 5.63
C HIS A 170 -8.49 15.55 6.02
N ILE A 171 -8.57 16.44 5.03
CA ILE A 171 -8.35 17.89 5.20
C ILE A 171 -9.63 18.67 4.98
N ILE A 172 -10.54 18.16 4.15
CA ILE A 172 -11.70 18.90 3.66
C ILE A 172 -12.57 19.47 4.80
N HIS A 173 -12.81 18.72 5.87
CA HIS A 173 -13.60 19.19 7.00
C HIS A 173 -13.00 20.42 7.70
N SER A 174 -11.66 20.54 7.71
CA SER A 174 -11.00 21.73 8.25
C SER A 174 -11.05 22.90 7.27
N LEU A 175 -10.98 22.65 5.97
CA LEU A 175 -11.09 23.68 4.93
C LEU A 175 -12.50 24.26 4.85
N VAL A 176 -13.55 23.46 5.05
CA VAL A 176 -14.93 23.95 5.10
C VAL A 176 -15.13 24.98 6.20
N ARG A 177 -14.46 24.81 7.34
CA ARG A 177 -14.48 25.80 8.44
C ARG A 177 -13.69 27.07 8.14
N LYS A 178 -12.65 26.97 7.30
CA LYS A 178 -11.76 28.07 6.93
C LYS A 178 -11.42 28.02 5.43
N PRO A 179 -12.38 28.31 4.53
CA PRO A 179 -12.18 28.13 3.09
C PRO A 179 -11.00 28.93 2.52
N GLY A 180 -10.75 30.14 3.05
CA GLY A 180 -9.60 30.96 2.63
C GLY A 180 -8.22 30.34 2.94
N ALA A 181 -8.16 29.24 3.70
CA ALA A 181 -6.92 28.51 3.89
C ALA A 181 -6.52 27.67 2.67
N PHE A 182 -7.45 27.39 1.75
CA PHE A 182 -7.22 26.59 0.55
C PHE A 182 -6.12 27.20 -0.34
N ALA A 183 -6.19 28.48 -0.63
CA ALA A 183 -5.19 29.17 -1.49
C ALA A 183 -3.76 29.06 -0.95
N ARG A 184 -3.60 28.99 0.38
CA ARG A 184 -2.30 28.96 1.06
C ARG A 184 -1.93 27.57 1.56
N TYR A 185 -2.74 26.54 1.24
CA TYR A 185 -2.44 25.19 1.67
C TYR A 185 -1.19 24.67 0.92
N ARG A 186 -0.24 24.13 1.67
CA ARG A 186 1.07 23.71 1.15
C ARG A 186 0.96 22.66 0.02
N TYR A 187 0.00 21.76 0.15
CA TYR A 187 -0.25 20.66 -0.80
C TYR A 187 -1.55 20.91 -1.59
N ARG A 188 -1.80 22.16 -1.98
CA ARG A 188 -3.04 22.53 -2.68
C ARG A 188 -3.24 21.76 -3.97
N GLU A 189 -2.15 21.49 -4.70
CA GLU A 189 -2.21 20.79 -5.98
C GLU A 189 -2.69 19.34 -5.83
N ASP A 190 -2.46 18.72 -4.68
CA ASP A 190 -2.93 17.36 -4.37
C ASP A 190 -4.40 17.33 -3.91
N LEU A 191 -5.02 18.51 -3.72
CA LEU A 191 -6.45 18.61 -3.39
C LEU A 191 -7.34 18.64 -4.63
N PHE A 192 -6.79 18.40 -5.81
CA PHE A 192 -7.54 18.23 -7.04
C PHE A 192 -7.59 16.74 -7.39
N PRO A 193 -8.72 16.03 -7.11
CA PRO A 193 -8.81 14.57 -7.34
C PRO A 193 -8.57 14.21 -8.80
N THR A 194 -9.10 15.03 -9.72
CA THR A 194 -8.92 14.85 -11.17
C THR A 194 -8.55 16.15 -11.87
N ILE A 195 -8.15 16.03 -13.13
CA ILE A 195 -7.90 17.19 -14.01
C ILE A 195 -9.17 18.04 -14.18
N THR A 196 -10.35 17.43 -14.16
CA THR A 196 -11.65 18.12 -14.25
C THR A 196 -11.84 19.07 -13.07
N PHE A 197 -11.58 18.62 -11.85
CA PHE A 197 -11.62 19.48 -10.66
C PHE A 197 -10.66 20.66 -10.77
N ARG A 198 -9.46 20.44 -11.28
CA ARG A 198 -8.50 21.51 -11.51
C ARG A 198 -9.02 22.54 -12.52
N ARG A 199 -9.52 22.09 -13.67
CA ARG A 199 -10.13 22.97 -14.69
C ARG A 199 -11.36 23.68 -14.14
N GLY A 200 -12.17 23.01 -13.33
CA GLY A 200 -13.31 23.63 -12.62
C GLY A 200 -12.88 24.76 -11.71
N TYR A 201 -11.82 24.57 -10.93
CA TYR A 201 -11.25 25.63 -10.10
C TYR A 201 -10.71 26.80 -10.93
N ASP A 202 -9.99 26.54 -12.02
CA ASP A 202 -9.47 27.59 -12.90
C ASP A 202 -10.60 28.41 -13.55
N ALA A 203 -11.71 27.75 -13.93
CA ALA A 203 -12.91 28.45 -14.41
C ALA A 203 -13.56 29.29 -13.30
N LEU A 204 -13.71 28.78 -12.10
CA LEU A 204 -14.20 29.52 -10.93
C LEU A 204 -13.33 30.75 -10.67
N ARG A 205 -12.00 30.59 -10.70
CA ARG A 205 -11.07 31.72 -10.54
C ARG A 205 -11.28 32.82 -11.58
N LYS A 206 -11.51 32.43 -12.83
CA LYS A 206 -11.78 33.39 -13.94
C LYS A 206 -13.09 34.14 -13.75
N PHE A 207 -14.15 33.49 -13.26
CA PHE A 207 -15.49 34.10 -13.20
C PHE A 207 -15.84 34.69 -11.83
N ARG A 208 -15.31 34.13 -10.72
CA ARG A 208 -15.68 34.49 -9.34
C ARG A 208 -14.54 35.18 -8.56
N GLY A 209 -13.32 35.22 -9.12
CA GLY A 209 -12.17 35.87 -8.47
C GLY A 209 -11.88 35.31 -7.06
N ASP A 210 -11.92 36.17 -6.04
CA ASP A 210 -11.58 35.80 -4.66
C ASP A 210 -12.57 34.81 -4.01
N ARG A 211 -13.78 34.68 -4.55
CA ARG A 211 -14.77 33.71 -4.05
C ARG A 211 -14.53 32.29 -4.56
N ALA A 212 -13.65 32.12 -5.54
CA ALA A 212 -13.39 30.81 -6.15
C ALA A 212 -12.92 29.76 -5.13
N ASP A 213 -12.12 30.15 -4.15
CA ASP A 213 -11.64 29.24 -3.11
C ASP A 213 -12.80 28.69 -2.25
N VAL A 214 -13.74 29.55 -1.90
CA VAL A 214 -14.93 29.20 -1.10
C VAL A 214 -15.84 28.25 -1.89
N GLU A 215 -16.11 28.59 -3.16
CA GLU A 215 -16.94 27.76 -4.05
C GLU A 215 -16.27 26.40 -4.30
N TYR A 216 -14.98 26.40 -4.57
CA TYR A 216 -14.25 25.15 -4.81
C TYR A 216 -14.21 24.23 -3.56
N VAL A 217 -13.95 24.78 -2.38
CA VAL A 217 -13.99 24.02 -1.13
C VAL A 217 -15.37 23.39 -0.88
N ARG A 218 -16.46 24.08 -1.24
CA ARG A 218 -17.81 23.50 -1.17
C ARG A 218 -18.01 22.36 -2.19
N ILE A 219 -17.49 22.53 -3.41
CA ILE A 219 -17.58 21.50 -4.46
C ILE A 219 -16.81 20.25 -4.07
N ILE A 220 -15.58 20.38 -3.60
CA ILE A 220 -14.79 19.22 -3.18
C ILE A 220 -15.36 18.58 -1.91
N HIS A 221 -15.99 19.37 -1.02
CA HIS A 221 -16.73 18.83 0.11
C HIS A 221 -17.98 18.05 -0.34
N LEU A 222 -18.69 18.52 -1.35
CA LEU A 222 -19.80 17.78 -1.95
C LEU A 222 -19.30 16.44 -2.49
N ALA A 223 -18.17 16.41 -3.21
CA ALA A 223 -17.55 15.17 -3.69
C ALA A 223 -17.19 14.19 -2.56
N ALA A 224 -16.69 14.72 -1.42
CA ALA A 224 -16.39 13.91 -0.25
C ALA A 224 -17.64 13.34 0.46
N MET A 225 -18.79 13.98 0.32
CA MET A 225 -20.05 13.58 0.95
C MET A 225 -20.98 12.76 0.05
N THR A 226 -20.74 12.80 -1.27
CA THR A 226 -21.49 12.05 -2.29
C THR A 226 -20.57 11.07 -3.00
N MET A 227 -20.50 11.13 -4.33
CA MET A 227 -19.54 10.37 -5.12
C MET A 227 -18.69 11.34 -5.96
N GLU A 228 -17.38 11.18 -5.90
CA GLU A 228 -16.42 11.99 -6.65
C GLU A 228 -16.72 11.97 -8.16
N SER A 229 -17.09 10.80 -8.70
CA SER A 229 -17.45 10.62 -10.11
C SER A 229 -18.67 11.41 -10.54
N GLU A 230 -19.68 11.57 -9.68
CA GLU A 230 -20.89 12.37 -9.96
C GLU A 230 -20.55 13.85 -10.07
N VAL A 231 -19.74 14.34 -9.12
CA VAL A 231 -19.28 15.72 -9.13
C VAL A 231 -18.35 16.00 -10.31
N ASP A 232 -17.47 15.04 -10.66
CA ASP A 232 -16.59 15.15 -11.84
C ASP A 232 -17.41 15.26 -13.13
N THR A 233 -18.44 14.42 -13.28
CA THR A 233 -19.37 14.47 -14.43
C THR A 233 -20.12 15.79 -14.50
N ALA A 234 -20.63 16.29 -13.37
CA ALA A 234 -21.32 17.59 -13.31
C ALA A 234 -20.37 18.74 -13.71
N LEU A 235 -19.13 18.73 -13.23
CA LEU A 235 -18.11 19.69 -13.61
C LEU A 235 -17.77 19.61 -15.11
N GLN A 236 -17.63 18.41 -15.68
CA GLN A 236 -17.38 18.22 -17.12
C GLN A 236 -18.51 18.85 -17.96
N LEU A 237 -19.76 18.60 -17.56
CA LEU A 237 -20.93 19.17 -18.24
C LEU A 237 -20.90 20.70 -18.20
N LEU A 238 -20.71 21.30 -17.02
CA LEU A 238 -20.65 22.76 -16.86
C LEU A 238 -19.49 23.39 -17.63
N LEU A 239 -18.32 22.77 -17.59
CA LEU A 239 -17.16 23.22 -18.36
C LEU A 239 -17.38 23.19 -19.88
N SER A 240 -18.16 22.20 -20.38
CA SER A 240 -18.48 22.10 -21.81
C SER A 240 -19.39 23.23 -22.30
N THR A 241 -20.24 23.78 -21.42
CA THR A 241 -21.13 24.93 -21.77
C THR A 241 -20.37 26.26 -21.90
N GLY A 242 -19.18 26.34 -21.30
CA GLY A 242 -18.38 27.58 -21.28
C GLY A 242 -18.99 28.75 -20.49
N LYS A 243 -20.10 28.50 -19.78
CA LYS A 243 -20.78 29.50 -18.96
C LYS A 243 -20.20 29.61 -17.56
N PRO A 244 -20.33 30.75 -16.88
CA PRO A 244 -20.03 30.89 -15.48
C PRO A 244 -20.92 29.92 -14.67
N PHE A 245 -20.35 29.26 -13.67
CA PHE A 245 -21.09 28.39 -12.77
C PHE A 245 -20.67 28.64 -11.32
N ASP A 246 -21.45 28.09 -10.38
CA ASP A 246 -21.18 28.13 -8.96
C ASP A 246 -21.46 26.76 -8.29
N TYR A 247 -21.25 26.71 -6.98
CA TYR A 247 -21.54 25.51 -6.19
C TYR A 247 -22.99 25.05 -6.28
N ALA A 248 -23.97 25.99 -6.36
CA ALA A 248 -25.39 25.64 -6.38
C ALA A 248 -25.75 24.89 -7.66
N GLU A 249 -25.17 25.29 -8.79
CA GLU A 249 -25.38 24.62 -10.08
C GLU A 249 -24.73 23.22 -10.09
N VAL A 250 -23.51 23.07 -9.57
CA VAL A 250 -22.88 21.74 -9.43
C VAL A 250 -23.75 20.84 -8.54
N LYS A 251 -24.21 21.35 -7.41
CA LYS A 251 -25.05 20.61 -6.47
C LYS A 251 -26.38 20.18 -7.11
N SER A 252 -27.04 21.09 -7.86
CA SER A 252 -28.30 20.75 -8.51
C SER A 252 -28.17 19.61 -9.50
N LEU A 253 -27.05 19.53 -10.23
CA LEU A 253 -26.79 18.45 -11.18
C LEU A 253 -26.53 17.10 -10.46
N VAL A 254 -25.84 17.13 -9.35
CA VAL A 254 -25.56 15.92 -8.53
C VAL A 254 -26.85 15.41 -7.85
N ASP A 255 -27.70 16.32 -7.32
CA ASP A 255 -28.96 15.96 -6.67
C ASP A 255 -30.01 15.40 -7.65
N ILE A 256 -29.93 15.75 -8.95
CA ILE A 256 -30.84 15.27 -10.01
C ILE A 256 -30.47 13.82 -10.44
N THR A 257 -29.23 13.40 -10.26
CA THR A 257 -28.83 12.03 -10.58
C THR A 257 -29.60 11.08 -9.68
N PRO A 258 -30.59 10.29 -10.20
CA PRO A 258 -31.31 9.38 -9.35
C PRO A 258 -30.30 8.42 -8.72
N ARG A 259 -30.24 8.40 -7.40
CA ARG A 259 -29.49 7.36 -6.69
C ARG A 259 -30.09 6.04 -7.18
N SER A 260 -29.34 5.33 -8.01
CA SER A 260 -29.67 3.96 -8.38
C SER A 260 -29.90 3.24 -7.05
N GLU A 261 -31.14 2.84 -6.77
CA GLU A 261 -31.41 1.97 -5.63
C GLU A 261 -30.47 0.79 -5.81
N MET A 262 -29.54 0.64 -4.87
CA MET A 262 -28.68 -0.53 -4.88
C MET A 262 -29.62 -1.73 -4.95
N PRO A 263 -29.47 -2.63 -5.95
CA PRO A 263 -30.27 -3.82 -6.01
C PRO A 263 -30.18 -4.49 -4.64
N HIS A 264 -31.31 -4.76 -4.04
CA HIS A 264 -31.37 -5.50 -2.78
C HIS A 264 -30.74 -6.85 -3.05
N LEU A 265 -29.44 -6.95 -2.82
CA LEU A 265 -28.74 -8.23 -2.84
C LEU A 265 -29.34 -9.01 -1.68
N ILE A 266 -30.27 -9.90 -1.98
CA ILE A 266 -30.71 -10.91 -1.02
C ILE A 266 -29.42 -11.66 -0.67
N PRO A 267 -28.95 -11.59 0.57
CA PRO A 267 -27.77 -12.34 0.95
C PRO A 267 -28.10 -13.81 0.64
N LEU A 268 -27.31 -14.43 -0.22
CA LEU A 268 -27.31 -15.87 -0.39
C LEU A 268 -26.94 -16.44 0.99
N MET A 269 -27.97 -16.70 1.80
CA MET A 269 -27.76 -17.46 3.04
C MET A 269 -27.44 -18.88 2.60
N PRO A 270 -26.20 -19.34 2.80
CA PRO A 270 -25.87 -20.73 2.53
C PRO A 270 -26.78 -21.58 3.42
N ASP A 271 -27.40 -22.58 2.84
CA ASP A 271 -28.17 -23.55 3.61
C ASP A 271 -27.22 -24.24 4.61
N LEU A 272 -27.38 -23.87 5.88
CA LEU A 272 -26.53 -24.38 6.96
C LEU A 272 -26.62 -25.90 7.08
N HIS A 273 -27.70 -26.53 6.65
CA HIS A 273 -27.86 -28.00 6.63
C HIS A 273 -26.86 -28.67 5.69
N THR A 274 -26.36 -28.00 4.66
CA THR A 274 -25.27 -28.53 3.82
C THR A 274 -23.97 -28.69 4.57
N PHE A 275 -23.75 -27.93 5.63
CA PHE A 275 -22.54 -28.04 6.49
C PHE A 275 -22.68 -29.13 7.56
N ASP A 276 -23.89 -29.52 7.94
CA ASP A 276 -24.11 -30.61 8.89
C ASP A 276 -23.60 -31.95 8.34
N ASN A 277 -23.56 -32.11 7.03
CA ASN A 277 -22.98 -33.28 6.37
C ASN A 277 -21.46 -33.39 6.52
N LEU A 278 -20.77 -32.28 6.83
CA LEU A 278 -19.32 -32.28 7.12
C LEU A 278 -19.00 -32.75 8.54
N LEU A 279 -19.97 -32.69 9.46
CA LEU A 279 -19.84 -33.13 10.84
C LEU A 279 -20.08 -34.63 10.99
N THR A 280 -20.72 -35.30 10.05
CA THR A 280 -21.06 -36.72 10.09
C THR A 280 -20.03 -37.64 9.41
N GLY A 281 -18.78 -37.16 9.18
CA GLY A 281 -17.60 -37.99 8.92
C GLY A 281 -17.74 -39.07 7.84
N GLY A 282 -18.25 -38.73 6.67
CA GLY A 282 -18.31 -39.63 5.53
C GLY A 282 -17.54 -39.08 4.32
N CYS A 283 -16.26 -39.41 4.26
CA CYS A 283 -15.41 -39.14 3.09
C CYS A 283 -15.80 -40.08 1.93
N HIS A 284 -16.69 -39.65 1.05
CA HIS A 284 -16.81 -40.17 -0.32
C HIS A 284 -17.11 -39.06 -1.28
N VAL A 285 -16.04 -38.47 -1.82
CA VAL A 285 -16.13 -37.62 -3.02
C VAL A 285 -16.32 -38.55 -4.22
N ARG A 286 -17.56 -38.69 -4.69
CA ARG A 286 -17.86 -39.26 -6.00
C ARG A 286 -17.78 -38.12 -7.01
N ILE A 287 -16.71 -38.12 -7.80
CA ILE A 287 -16.62 -37.30 -9.01
C ILE A 287 -17.44 -38.01 -10.08
N GLU A 288 -18.65 -37.58 -10.34
CA GLU A 288 -19.40 -37.99 -11.52
C GLU A 288 -19.06 -37.06 -12.69
N ASN A 289 -18.33 -37.61 -13.66
CA ASN A 289 -18.12 -37.05 -14.98
C ASN A 289 -19.46 -37.09 -15.75
N GLU A 290 -20.13 -35.96 -15.89
CA GLU A 290 -21.13 -35.77 -16.95
C GLU A 290 -20.52 -35.16 -18.19
N THR A 291 -19.97 -36.04 -19.03
CA THR A 291 -19.79 -35.80 -20.46
C THR A 291 -20.82 -36.59 -21.21
N ARG A 292 -21.82 -35.93 -21.81
CA ARG A 292 -22.71 -36.29 -22.96
C ARG A 292 -24.06 -35.61 -22.81
N ALA A 293 -24.49 -34.78 -23.71
CA ALA A 293 -24.86 -34.98 -25.09
C ALA A 293 -25.30 -33.66 -25.69
N LEU A 294 -24.66 -33.19 -26.70
CA LEU A 294 -25.20 -32.28 -27.69
C LEU A 294 -24.93 -32.90 -29.05
N VAL A 295 -25.88 -33.68 -29.54
CA VAL A 295 -26.09 -33.94 -30.99
C VAL A 295 -27.57 -34.16 -31.24
N THR A 296 -28.06 -33.44 -32.28
CA THR A 296 -29.31 -33.58 -33.06
C THR A 296 -30.60 -33.03 -32.43
N ASN A 297 -31.11 -31.92 -32.94
CA ASN A 297 -31.81 -31.67 -34.19
C ASN A 297 -31.91 -30.17 -34.46
#